data_561bbe9aa3a5d58da141f845a5f5342f
#
_entry.id   561bbe9aa3a5d58da141f845a5f5342f
#
_cell.length_a   1.000
_cell.length_b   1.000
_cell.length_c   1.000
_cell.angle_alpha   90.00
_cell.angle_beta   90.00
_cell.angle_gamma   90.00
#
_symmetry.space_group_name_H-M   'P 1'
#
loop_
_entity.id
_entity.type
_entity.pdbx_description
1 polymer ?
#
loop_
_entity_poly.entity_id
_entity_poly.type
_entity_poly.pdbx_seq_one_letter_code
_entity_poly.pdbx_strand_id
1 'polypeptide(L)'
;MTLNAASELQFSSPAGEANYRAARRRYPAQAIVDLATLRDNMAHLVDVVGGPHSGTAVMGVVKADAYGHGLLPAALAALAGG
;
A
#
# COMPACT_ATOMS: atom_id res chain seq x y z
N MET A 1 1.98 -1.10 7.92
CA MET A 1 1.47 0.28 8.09
C MET A 1 1.41 0.63 9.56
N THR A 2 2.02 1.70 9.94
CA THR A 2 2.00 2.20 11.31
C THR A 2 1.09 3.42 11.38
N LEU A 3 0.10 3.38 12.27
CA LEU A 3 -0.79 4.52 12.52
C LEU A 3 -0.38 5.19 13.81
N ASN A 4 0.11 6.42 13.71
CA ASN A 4 0.42 7.29 14.82
C ASN A 4 -0.72 8.29 15.05
N ALA A 5 -0.43 9.45 15.63
CA ALA A 5 -1.40 10.54 15.65
C ALA A 5 -1.80 10.94 14.22
N ALA A 6 -3.07 11.37 14.03
CA ALA A 6 -3.58 11.72 12.70
C ALA A 6 -2.73 12.79 11.99
N SER A 7 -2.11 13.70 12.75
CA SER A 7 -1.22 14.75 12.23
C SER A 7 0.07 14.20 11.62
N GLU A 8 0.43 12.95 11.92
CA GLU A 8 1.63 12.29 11.40
C GLU A 8 1.35 11.43 10.17
N LEU A 9 0.08 11.23 9.83
CA LEU A 9 -0.31 10.47 8.65
C LEU A 9 -0.02 11.26 7.38
N GLN A 10 0.62 10.59 6.42
CA GLN A 10 0.87 11.16 5.11
C GLN A 10 0.09 10.36 4.07
N PHE A 11 -0.56 11.06 3.17
CA PHE A 11 -1.39 10.48 2.12
C PHE A 11 -0.76 10.75 0.75
N SER A 12 -0.85 9.77 -0.13
CA SER A 12 -0.33 9.87 -1.50
C SER A 12 -1.15 10.79 -2.39
N SER A 13 -2.38 11.14 -1.97
CA SER A 13 -3.26 12.01 -2.75
C SER A 13 -4.24 12.77 -1.86
N PRO A 14 -4.74 13.95 -2.32
CA PRO A 14 -5.81 14.67 -1.61
C PRO A 14 -7.11 13.85 -1.48
N ALA A 15 -7.42 13.02 -2.49
CA ALA A 15 -8.60 12.15 -2.44
C ALA A 15 -8.48 11.12 -1.32
N GLY A 16 -7.31 10.53 -1.12
CA GLY A 16 -7.03 9.60 -0.03
C GLY A 16 -7.21 10.26 1.34
N GLU A 17 -6.72 11.49 1.49
CA GLU A 17 -6.89 12.26 2.72
C GLU A 17 -8.36 12.58 3.00
N ALA A 18 -9.11 13.01 1.99
CA ALA A 18 -10.53 13.31 2.14
C ALA A 18 -11.33 12.07 2.53
N ASN A 19 -11.05 10.93 1.91
CA ASN A 19 -11.69 9.65 2.24
C ASN A 19 -11.40 9.22 3.67
N TYR A 20 -10.17 9.37 4.12
CA TYR A 20 -9.78 9.10 5.51
C TYR A 20 -10.59 9.94 6.50
N ARG A 21 -10.67 11.26 6.27
CA ARG A 21 -11.41 12.17 7.14
C ARG A 21 -12.90 11.83 7.19
N ALA A 22 -13.50 11.49 6.06
CA ALA A 22 -14.90 11.09 6.00
C ALA A 22 -15.14 9.78 6.76
N ALA A 23 -14.29 8.78 6.59
CA ALA A 23 -14.40 7.50 7.30
C ALA A 23 -14.21 7.67 8.80
N ARG A 24 -13.27 8.50 9.23
CA ARG A 24 -12.99 8.76 10.64
C ARG A 24 -14.19 9.36 11.39
N ARG A 25 -15.03 10.13 10.71
CA ARG A 25 -16.25 10.68 11.30
C ARG A 25 -17.32 9.61 11.52
N ARG A 26 -17.28 8.50 10.76
CA ARG A 26 -18.29 7.43 10.81
C ARG A 26 -17.91 6.29 11.72
N TYR A 27 -16.64 5.98 11.82
CA TYR A 27 -16.14 4.76 12.44
C TYR A 27 -15.09 5.08 13.50
N PRO A 28 -15.24 4.50 14.72
CA PRO A 28 -14.27 4.71 15.79
C PRO A 28 -12.92 4.00 15.53
N ALA A 29 -12.90 2.99 14.67
CA ALA A 29 -11.69 2.27 14.29
C ALA A 29 -11.72 1.99 12.79
N GLN A 30 -10.57 2.06 12.13
CA GLN A 30 -10.45 1.85 10.71
C GLN A 30 -9.03 1.39 10.33
N ALA A 31 -8.92 0.67 9.23
CA ALA A 31 -7.64 0.36 8.61
C ALA A 31 -7.44 1.26 7.39
N ILE A 32 -6.24 1.82 7.27
CA ILE A 32 -5.87 2.66 6.13
C ILE A 32 -4.81 1.91 5.34
N VAL A 33 -5.06 1.75 4.03
CA VAL A 33 -4.11 1.14 3.11
C VAL A 33 -3.58 2.22 2.17
N ASP A 34 -2.28 2.49 2.24
CA ASP A 34 -1.62 3.43 1.34
C ASP A 34 -1.01 2.64 0.17
N LEU A 35 -1.66 2.72 -0.99
CA LEU A 35 -1.26 1.98 -2.18
C LEU A 35 0.06 2.48 -2.76
N ALA A 36 0.37 3.77 -2.62
CA ALA A 36 1.65 4.31 -3.05
C ALA A 36 2.81 3.72 -2.21
N THR A 37 2.61 3.59 -0.91
CA THR A 37 3.59 2.95 -0.03
C THR A 37 3.76 1.48 -0.38
N LEU A 38 2.68 0.76 -0.69
CA LEU A 38 2.75 -0.63 -1.11
C LEU A 38 3.55 -0.78 -2.40
N ARG A 39 3.29 0.08 -3.40
CA ARG A 39 4.06 0.13 -4.63
C ARG A 39 5.54 0.40 -4.37
N ASP A 40 5.86 1.38 -3.53
CA ASP A 40 7.23 1.75 -3.22
C ASP A 40 7.96 0.64 -2.46
N ASN A 41 7.27 -0.08 -1.60
CA ASN A 41 7.82 -1.25 -0.91
C ASN A 41 8.15 -2.36 -1.92
N MET A 42 7.30 -2.60 -2.89
CA MET A 42 7.59 -3.57 -3.95
C MET A 42 8.80 -3.16 -4.77
N ALA A 43 8.88 -1.88 -5.15
CA ALA A 43 10.03 -1.34 -5.89
C ALA A 43 11.32 -1.50 -5.09
N HIS A 44 11.27 -1.29 -3.77
CA HIS A 44 12.42 -1.49 -2.89
C HIS A 44 12.85 -2.96 -2.86
N LEU A 45 11.93 -3.90 -2.77
CA LEU A 45 12.24 -5.33 -2.79
C LEU A 45 12.87 -5.75 -4.12
N VAL A 46 12.39 -5.22 -5.24
CA VAL A 46 13.00 -5.44 -6.55
C VAL A 46 14.45 -4.95 -6.58
N ASP A 47 14.71 -3.79 -6.03
CA ASP A 47 16.06 -3.22 -5.89
C ASP A 47 16.98 -4.11 -5.03
N VAL A 48 16.46 -4.60 -3.90
CA VAL A 48 17.25 -5.45 -2.98
C VAL A 48 17.74 -6.73 -3.66
N VAL A 49 16.96 -7.30 -4.57
CA VAL A 49 17.34 -8.52 -5.30
C VAL A 49 18.17 -8.24 -6.57
N GLY A 50 18.59 -7.00 -6.78
CA GLY A 50 19.49 -6.61 -7.87
C GLY A 50 18.85 -5.83 -9.01
N GLY A 51 17.60 -5.41 -8.86
CA GLY A 51 16.88 -4.63 -9.86
C GLY A 51 16.12 -5.48 -10.87
N PRO A 52 15.38 -4.82 -11.80
CA PRO A 52 14.47 -5.52 -12.72
C PRO A 52 15.17 -6.44 -13.73
N HIS A 53 16.45 -6.27 -13.96
CA HIS A 53 17.23 -7.06 -14.92
C HIS A 53 18.16 -8.08 -14.25
N SER A 54 18.01 -8.33 -12.95
CA SER A 54 18.87 -9.23 -12.20
C SER A 54 18.68 -10.72 -12.51
N GLY A 55 17.57 -11.08 -13.15
CA GLY A 55 17.15 -12.47 -13.33
C GLY A 55 16.39 -13.02 -12.13
N THR A 56 16.24 -12.26 -11.05
CA THR A 56 15.45 -12.63 -9.87
C THR A 56 14.12 -11.90 -9.90
N ALA A 57 13.03 -12.66 -9.80
CA ALA A 57 11.69 -12.11 -9.75
C ALA A 57 11.20 -11.99 -8.31
N VAL A 58 10.41 -10.96 -8.03
CA VAL A 58 9.69 -10.81 -6.76
C VAL A 58 8.23 -11.19 -6.99
N MET A 59 7.72 -12.13 -6.18
CA MET A 59 6.33 -12.57 -6.28
C MET A 59 5.52 -11.96 -5.17
N GLY A 60 4.54 -11.11 -5.53
CA GLY A 60 3.57 -10.57 -4.57
C GLY A 60 2.50 -11.60 -4.26
N VAL A 61 2.26 -11.87 -2.98
CA VAL A 61 1.22 -12.80 -2.53
C VAL A 61 -0.01 -12.00 -2.12
N VAL A 62 -1.12 -12.23 -2.81
CA VAL A 62 -2.38 -11.49 -2.59
C VAL A 62 -3.56 -12.38 -2.23
N LYS A 63 -3.31 -13.59 -1.73
CA LYS A 63 -4.37 -14.48 -1.26
C LYS A 63 -5.14 -13.88 -0.09
N ALA A 64 -6.33 -14.40 0.18
CA ALA A 64 -7.21 -13.90 1.25
C ALA A 64 -7.45 -12.38 1.13
N ASP A 65 -7.76 -11.91 -0.09
CA ASP A 65 -7.99 -10.50 -0.38
C ASP A 65 -6.78 -9.61 -0.01
N ALA A 66 -5.58 -10.07 -0.33
CA ALA A 66 -4.31 -9.45 0.06
C ALA A 66 -4.21 -9.31 1.59
N TYR A 67 -4.60 -10.34 2.32
CA TYR A 67 -4.69 -10.38 3.78
C TYR A 67 -5.58 -9.26 4.35
N GLY A 68 -6.66 -8.90 3.64
CA GLY A 68 -7.59 -7.87 4.04
C GLY A 68 -7.26 -6.47 3.51
N HIS A 69 -6.19 -6.30 2.75
CA HIS A 69 -5.82 -5.00 2.15
C HIS A 69 -6.57 -4.67 0.86
N GLY A 70 -7.35 -5.60 0.34
CA GLY A 70 -8.03 -5.45 -0.94
C GLY A 70 -7.23 -6.07 -2.10
N LEU A 71 -7.76 -7.15 -2.68
CA LEU A 71 -7.05 -7.95 -3.70
C LEU A 71 -6.65 -7.11 -4.91
N LEU A 72 -7.60 -6.47 -5.57
CA LEU A 72 -7.32 -5.78 -6.82
C LEU A 72 -6.46 -4.54 -6.64
N PRO A 73 -6.76 -3.61 -5.71
CA PRO A 73 -5.89 -2.46 -5.49
C PRO A 73 -4.45 -2.86 -5.10
N ALA A 74 -4.29 -3.84 -4.21
CA ALA A 74 -2.97 -4.30 -3.79
C ALA A 74 -2.19 -4.95 -4.94
N ALA A 75 -2.85 -5.77 -5.76
CA ALA A 75 -2.22 -6.40 -6.91
C ALA A 75 -1.75 -5.37 -7.94
N LEU A 76 -2.57 -4.37 -8.25
CA LEU A 76 -2.21 -3.31 -9.18
C LEU A 76 -1.06 -2.45 -8.64
N ALA A 77 -1.06 -2.13 -7.34
CA ALA A 77 0.02 -1.38 -6.72
C ALA A 77 1.34 -2.17 -6.76
N ALA A 78 1.29 -3.47 -6.47
CA ALA A 78 2.47 -4.33 -6.54
C ALA A 78 3.04 -4.40 -7.95
N LEU A 79 2.18 -4.56 -8.97
CA LEU A 79 2.61 -4.57 -10.37
C LEU A 79 3.24 -3.23 -10.78
N ALA A 80 2.70 -2.11 -10.30
CA ALA A 80 3.27 -0.79 -10.57
C ALA A 80 4.66 -0.59 -9.95
N GLY A 81 4.96 -1.28 -8.87
CA GLY A 81 6.27 -1.22 -8.21
C GLY A 81 7.33 -2.13 -8.85
N GLY A 82 6.91 -3.03 -9.65
CA GLY A 82 7.82 -3.99 -10.29
C GLY A 82 7.14 -5.20 -10.85
#